data_9db62ceb03b6732984404bc1e82c20ba
#
_entry.id   9db62ceb03b6732984404bc1e82c20ba
#
_cell.length_a   1.000
_cell.length_b   1.000
_cell.length_c   1.000
_cell.angle_alpha   90.00
_cell.angle_beta   90.00
_cell.angle_gamma   90.00
#
_symmetry.space_group_name_H-M   'P 1'
#
loop_
_entity.id
_entity.type
_entity.pdbx_description
1 polymer ?
#
loop_
_entity_poly.entity_id
_entity_poly.type
_entity_poly.pdbx_seq_one_letter_code
_entity_poly.pdbx_strand_id
1 'polypeptide(L)'
;MAFDAHDAGTDLTGIQREVLEWNVFADAARTLAAEVLASGYQTDVVIAIARGGLLLAGAMSYALGTKNCGSINVQFYTGVDERLPEPVLSGPMLDAPALAGLRVLLVDDVSDSGHTLALVVDLLRECAAEVRTATLYTKPRTVLVPDYTWRETDRWIVFPWSSLPVVAPDATVPVVPAAAEGVLA
;
A
#
# COMPACT_ATOMS: atom_id res chain seq x y z
N MET A 1 24.63 -8.69 -6.80
CA MET A 1 24.77 -9.19 -5.41
C MET A 1 23.41 -9.68 -5.01
N ALA A 2 23.23 -10.99 -4.85
CA ALA A 2 21.92 -11.58 -4.57
C ALA A 2 21.55 -11.26 -3.12
N PHE A 3 20.39 -10.62 -2.91
CA PHE A 3 19.80 -10.49 -1.59
C PHE A 3 19.18 -11.83 -1.20
N ASP A 4 19.73 -12.48 -0.18
CA ASP A 4 19.15 -13.67 0.41
C ASP A 4 17.74 -13.37 0.93
N ALA A 5 16.79 -14.15 0.44
CA ALA A 5 15.42 -14.15 0.94
C ALA A 5 15.45 -14.62 2.40
N HIS A 6 15.09 -13.73 3.33
CA HIS A 6 14.86 -14.12 4.72
C HIS A 6 13.73 -15.15 4.78
N ASP A 7 14.06 -16.26 5.43
CA ASP A 7 13.31 -17.49 5.55
C ASP A 7 11.85 -17.26 5.97
N ALA A 8 10.95 -17.70 5.09
CA ALA A 8 9.53 -17.66 5.35
C ALA A 8 9.17 -18.72 6.39
N GLY A 9 9.03 -18.33 7.66
CA GLY A 9 8.59 -19.21 8.72
C GLY A 9 7.23 -19.85 8.40
N THR A 10 7.17 -21.17 8.45
CA THR A 10 5.90 -21.93 8.42
C THR A 10 5.41 -22.05 9.85
N ASP A 11 4.22 -21.58 10.17
CA ASP A 11 3.64 -21.79 11.48
C ASP A 11 2.99 -23.18 11.58
N LEU A 12 2.46 -23.51 12.78
CA LEU A 12 1.80 -24.80 13.06
C LEU A 12 0.54 -25.05 12.23
N THR A 13 0.08 -24.05 11.46
CA THR A 13 -1.08 -24.17 10.56
C THR A 13 -0.69 -24.55 9.13
N GLY A 14 0.60 -24.65 8.83
CA GLY A 14 1.11 -24.98 7.49
C GLY A 14 1.01 -23.81 6.48
N ILE A 15 0.61 -22.62 6.90
CA ILE A 15 0.52 -21.44 6.04
C ILE A 15 1.92 -20.86 5.84
N GLN A 16 2.36 -20.82 4.59
CA GLN A 16 3.60 -20.14 4.25
C GLN A 16 3.41 -18.62 4.40
N ARG A 17 4.35 -17.98 5.10
CA ARG A 17 4.32 -16.53 5.35
C ARG A 17 5.51 -15.85 4.67
N GLU A 18 5.27 -14.64 4.22
CA GLU A 18 6.30 -13.70 3.79
C GLU A 18 6.28 -12.51 4.73
N VAL A 19 7.41 -12.26 5.40
CA VAL A 19 7.54 -11.18 6.38
C VAL A 19 8.23 -9.99 5.70
N LEU A 20 7.58 -8.84 5.74
CA LEU A 20 8.17 -7.58 5.30
C LEU A 20 8.74 -6.83 6.52
N GLU A 21 10.03 -6.58 6.51
CA GLU A 21 10.73 -5.79 7.53
C GLU A 21 10.70 -4.29 7.18
N TRP A 22 10.80 -3.40 8.19
CA TRP A 22 10.77 -1.93 7.97
C TRP A 22 11.88 -1.42 7.04
N ASN A 23 13.09 -1.95 7.16
CA ASN A 23 14.21 -1.61 6.29
C ASN A 23 13.97 -2.06 4.86
N VAL A 24 13.44 -3.28 4.67
CA VAL A 24 13.09 -3.82 3.36
C VAL A 24 11.94 -3.03 2.72
N PHE A 25 10.97 -2.59 3.52
CA PHE A 25 9.90 -1.69 3.07
C PHE A 25 10.47 -0.37 2.52
N ALA A 26 11.44 0.23 3.21
CA ALA A 26 12.04 1.47 2.74
C ALA A 26 12.70 1.32 1.36
N ASP A 27 13.42 0.23 1.15
CA ASP A 27 14.06 -0.09 -0.13
C ASP A 27 13.02 -0.41 -1.22
N ALA A 28 11.97 -1.15 -0.87
CA ALA A 28 10.87 -1.49 -1.78
C ALA A 28 10.14 -0.23 -2.29
N ALA A 29 9.82 0.70 -1.40
CA ALA A 29 9.17 1.96 -1.75
C ALA A 29 10.03 2.81 -2.70
N ARG A 30 11.34 2.87 -2.47
CA ARG A 30 12.28 3.57 -3.36
C ARG A 30 12.43 2.87 -4.71
N THR A 31 12.44 1.54 -4.73
CA THR A 31 12.48 0.75 -5.96
C THR A 31 11.26 1.04 -6.83
N LEU A 32 10.06 0.97 -6.25
CA LEU A 32 8.82 1.31 -6.95
C LEU A 32 8.82 2.75 -7.49
N ALA A 33 9.27 3.71 -6.67
CA ALA A 33 9.38 5.10 -7.11
C ALA A 33 10.35 5.25 -8.31
N ALA A 34 11.48 4.53 -8.29
CA ALA A 34 12.43 4.52 -9.39
C ALA A 34 11.83 3.90 -10.67
N GLU A 35 11.02 2.84 -10.55
CA GLU A 35 10.32 2.23 -11.69
C GLU A 35 9.28 3.19 -12.28
N VAL A 36 8.51 3.89 -11.44
CA VAL A 36 7.57 4.94 -11.89
C VAL A 36 8.31 6.00 -12.68
N LEU A 37 9.42 6.52 -12.17
CA LEU A 37 10.23 7.54 -12.88
C LEU A 37 10.84 6.99 -14.17
N ALA A 38 11.36 5.76 -14.15
CA ALA A 38 11.95 5.12 -15.32
C ALA A 38 10.94 4.88 -16.45
N SER A 39 9.65 4.69 -16.12
CA SER A 39 8.57 4.57 -17.09
C SER A 39 8.23 5.87 -17.81
N GLY A 40 8.76 7.00 -17.36
CA GLY A 40 8.43 8.34 -17.86
C GLY A 40 7.10 8.90 -17.33
N TYR A 41 6.42 8.17 -16.42
CA TYR A 41 5.18 8.64 -15.79
C TYR A 41 5.47 9.78 -14.82
N GLN A 42 4.83 10.90 -15.04
CA GLN A 42 4.95 12.07 -14.16
C GLN A 42 3.75 12.12 -13.22
N THR A 43 3.97 11.84 -11.96
CA THR A 43 2.95 11.80 -10.93
C THR A 43 2.62 13.21 -10.44
N ASP A 44 1.38 13.68 -10.60
CA ASP A 44 0.91 14.96 -10.09
C ASP A 44 0.37 14.82 -8.66
N VAL A 45 -0.21 13.67 -8.33
CA VAL A 45 -0.76 13.35 -7.01
C VAL A 45 -0.62 11.86 -6.71
N VAL A 46 -0.29 11.53 -5.46
CA VAL A 46 -0.28 10.15 -4.95
C VAL A 46 -1.53 9.95 -4.10
N ILE A 47 -2.30 8.90 -4.39
CA ILE A 47 -3.51 8.57 -3.64
C ILE A 47 -3.35 7.17 -3.03
N ALA A 48 -3.53 7.09 -1.71
CA ALA A 48 -3.49 5.84 -0.97
C ALA A 48 -4.87 5.19 -0.87
N ILE A 49 -4.94 3.88 -1.04
CA ILE A 49 -6.06 3.11 -0.52
C ILE A 49 -5.80 2.87 0.97
N ALA A 50 -6.64 3.45 1.82
CA ALA A 50 -6.48 3.31 3.26
C ALA A 50 -7.00 1.92 3.69
N ARG A 51 -6.31 1.29 4.65
CA ARG A 51 -5.23 1.78 5.51
C ARG A 51 -3.83 1.40 5.00
N GLY A 52 -3.67 0.19 4.43
CA GLY A 52 -2.36 -0.37 4.06
C GLY A 52 -1.55 0.53 3.13
N GLY A 53 -2.19 1.06 2.11
CA GLY A 53 -1.56 1.96 1.14
C GLY A 53 -1.03 3.28 1.68
N LEU A 54 -1.49 3.73 2.87
CA LEU A 54 -1.05 5.00 3.46
C LEU A 54 0.46 5.09 3.67
N LEU A 55 1.06 4.00 4.15
CA LEU A 55 2.50 3.96 4.45
C LEU A 55 3.32 4.02 3.15
N LEU A 56 2.94 3.22 2.16
CA LEU A 56 3.61 3.19 0.88
C LEU A 56 3.44 4.52 0.13
N ALA A 57 2.23 5.08 0.11
CA ALA A 57 1.97 6.36 -0.55
C ALA A 57 2.79 7.50 0.05
N GLY A 58 2.90 7.57 1.38
CA GLY A 58 3.75 8.53 2.07
C GLY A 58 5.22 8.38 1.65
N ALA A 59 5.76 7.17 1.72
CA ALA A 59 7.15 6.90 1.34
C ALA A 59 7.42 7.21 -0.15
N MET A 60 6.52 6.82 -1.05
CA MET A 60 6.64 7.09 -2.48
C MET A 60 6.51 8.58 -2.80
N SER A 61 5.63 9.32 -2.11
CA SER A 61 5.49 10.77 -2.30
C SER A 61 6.80 11.50 -2.02
N TYR A 62 7.51 11.13 -0.95
CA TYR A 62 8.85 11.66 -0.66
C TYR A 62 9.86 11.24 -1.72
N ALA A 63 9.87 9.98 -2.15
CA ALA A 63 10.82 9.47 -3.14
C ALA A 63 10.62 10.08 -4.53
N LEU A 64 9.38 10.37 -4.92
CA LEU A 64 9.01 11.01 -6.19
C LEU A 64 9.10 12.55 -6.13
N GLY A 65 9.22 13.15 -4.93
CA GLY A 65 9.18 14.60 -4.74
C GLY A 65 7.78 15.20 -4.94
N THR A 66 6.72 14.38 -4.93
CA THR A 66 5.32 14.81 -5.10
C THR A 66 4.74 15.25 -3.77
N LYS A 67 4.34 16.53 -3.66
CA LYS A 67 3.76 17.08 -2.42
C LYS A 67 2.27 16.80 -2.26
N ASN A 68 1.56 16.63 -3.37
CA ASN A 68 0.14 16.33 -3.37
C ASN A 68 -0.07 14.87 -3.00
N CYS A 69 -0.70 14.63 -1.87
CA CYS A 69 -0.98 13.29 -1.37
C CYS A 69 -2.39 13.25 -0.75
N GLY A 70 -3.13 12.22 -1.07
CA GLY A 70 -4.48 11.99 -0.55
C GLY A 70 -4.72 10.53 -0.22
N SER A 71 -5.92 10.24 0.30
CA SER A 71 -6.33 8.86 0.57
C SER A 71 -7.81 8.64 0.32
N ILE A 72 -8.15 7.40 -0.06
CA ILE A 72 -9.51 6.89 -0.18
C ILE A 72 -9.65 5.75 0.81
N ASN A 73 -10.71 5.76 1.61
CA ASN A 73 -11.04 4.63 2.49
C ASN A 73 -12.12 3.78 1.82
N VAL A 74 -11.80 2.53 1.56
CA VAL A 74 -12.74 1.55 0.99
C VAL A 74 -13.03 0.50 2.06
N GLN A 75 -14.29 0.35 2.41
CA GLN A 75 -14.73 -0.65 3.38
C GLN A 75 -15.64 -1.67 2.70
N PHE A 76 -15.36 -2.94 2.96
CA PHE A 76 -16.32 -4.01 2.68
C PHE A 76 -17.23 -4.11 3.91
N TYR A 77 -18.45 -3.59 3.84
CA TYR A 77 -19.42 -3.77 4.90
C TYR A 77 -19.80 -5.24 4.98
N THR A 78 -19.35 -5.89 6.03
CA THR A 78 -19.94 -7.14 6.48
C THR A 78 -20.89 -6.78 7.64
N GLY A 79 -22.14 -6.51 7.33
CA GLY A 79 -23.21 -6.62 8.33
C GLY A 79 -23.26 -8.06 8.84
N VAL A 80 -23.73 -8.25 10.07
CA VAL A 80 -23.72 -9.56 10.76
C VAL A 80 -24.40 -10.69 9.98
N ASP A 81 -25.13 -10.39 8.89
CA ASP A 81 -25.84 -11.37 8.05
C ASP A 81 -25.84 -11.11 6.53
N GLU A 82 -25.17 -10.05 6.03
CA GLU A 82 -25.12 -9.79 4.59
C GLU A 82 -23.72 -9.37 4.13
N ARG A 83 -23.08 -10.25 3.36
CA ARG A 83 -21.96 -9.86 2.51
C ARG A 83 -22.53 -9.03 1.37
N LEU A 84 -22.39 -7.71 1.42
CA LEU A 84 -22.56 -6.91 0.21
C LEU A 84 -21.49 -7.31 -0.79
N PRO A 85 -21.86 -7.66 -2.03
CA PRO A 85 -20.90 -8.07 -3.06
C PRO A 85 -20.03 -6.92 -3.56
N GLU A 86 -20.31 -5.68 -3.18
CA GLU A 86 -19.61 -4.49 -3.64
C GLU A 86 -19.00 -3.68 -2.49
N PRO A 87 -17.74 -3.25 -2.64
CA PRO A 87 -17.07 -2.39 -1.67
C PRO A 87 -17.74 -1.01 -1.65
N VAL A 88 -17.92 -0.46 -0.44
CA VAL A 88 -18.48 0.87 -0.24
C VAL A 88 -17.37 1.84 0.13
N LEU A 89 -17.35 2.99 -0.56
CA LEU A 89 -16.48 4.11 -0.18
C LEU A 89 -16.96 4.69 1.14
N SER A 90 -16.10 4.71 2.16
CA SER A 90 -16.42 5.33 3.43
C SER A 90 -15.42 6.41 3.80
N GLY A 91 -15.94 7.53 4.31
CA GLY A 91 -15.15 8.67 4.77
C GLY A 91 -15.20 9.89 3.86
N PRO A 92 -14.45 10.95 4.21
CA PRO A 92 -14.38 12.14 3.37
C PRO A 92 -13.82 11.77 2.02
N MET A 93 -14.66 11.95 0.99
CA MET A 93 -14.29 11.64 -0.38
C MET A 93 -13.20 12.62 -0.84
N LEU A 94 -12.31 12.12 -1.68
CA LEU A 94 -11.43 12.98 -2.48
C LEU A 94 -12.28 14.05 -3.18
N ASP A 95 -11.77 15.26 -3.19
CA ASP A 95 -12.35 16.33 -4.01
C ASP A 95 -12.14 15.97 -5.48
N ALA A 96 -13.10 15.26 -6.08
CA ALA A 96 -13.02 14.82 -7.46
C ALA A 96 -12.75 15.96 -8.46
N PRO A 97 -13.35 17.16 -8.31
CA PRO A 97 -12.97 18.33 -9.10
C PRO A 97 -11.49 18.71 -9.00
N ALA A 98 -10.86 18.54 -7.84
CA ALA A 98 -9.43 18.83 -7.65
C ALA A 98 -8.49 17.86 -8.38
N LEU A 99 -9.00 16.71 -8.81
CA LEU A 99 -8.23 15.73 -9.59
C LEU A 99 -8.34 15.93 -11.11
N ALA A 100 -9.21 16.86 -11.56
CA ALA A 100 -9.42 17.07 -12.98
C ALA A 100 -8.12 17.44 -13.72
N GLY A 101 -7.77 16.63 -14.72
CA GLY A 101 -6.57 16.84 -15.51
C GLY A 101 -5.26 16.39 -14.86
N LEU A 102 -5.28 15.84 -13.63
CA LEU A 102 -4.10 15.34 -12.94
C LEU A 102 -3.80 13.88 -13.30
N ARG A 103 -2.51 13.53 -13.26
CA ARG A 103 -2.02 12.14 -13.36
C ARG A 103 -1.88 11.58 -11.94
N VAL A 104 -2.69 10.58 -11.65
CA VAL A 104 -2.82 9.98 -10.33
C VAL A 104 -1.97 8.70 -10.25
N LEU A 105 -1.13 8.59 -9.23
CA LEU A 105 -0.55 7.32 -8.82
C LEU A 105 -1.35 6.77 -7.64
N LEU A 106 -2.17 5.76 -7.90
CA LEU A 106 -2.95 5.05 -6.87
C LEU A 106 -2.09 3.96 -6.24
N VAL A 107 -2.03 3.96 -4.91
CA VAL A 107 -1.10 3.12 -4.16
C VAL A 107 -1.82 2.29 -3.10
N ASP A 108 -1.50 0.98 -3.04
CA ASP A 108 -1.94 0.08 -1.97
C ASP A 108 -0.78 -0.82 -1.51
N ASP A 109 -0.92 -1.48 -0.37
CA ASP A 109 0.08 -2.43 0.12
C ASP A 109 0.03 -3.77 -0.63
N VAL A 110 -1.16 -4.25 -0.97
CA VAL A 110 -1.33 -5.51 -1.70
C VAL A 110 -2.55 -5.50 -2.62
N SER A 111 -2.36 -5.94 -3.86
CA SER A 111 -3.45 -6.34 -4.74
C SER A 111 -3.73 -7.84 -4.54
N ASP A 112 -4.64 -8.17 -3.62
CA ASP A 112 -4.98 -9.57 -3.29
C ASP A 112 -5.98 -10.15 -4.32
N SER A 113 -7.28 -9.89 -4.17
CA SER A 113 -8.26 -10.19 -5.21
C SER A 113 -8.31 -9.13 -6.32
N GLY A 114 -7.80 -7.93 -6.03
CA GLY A 114 -7.77 -6.79 -6.94
C GLY A 114 -9.08 -6.02 -7.08
N HIS A 115 -10.18 -6.47 -6.47
CA HIS A 115 -11.49 -5.81 -6.61
C HIS A 115 -11.49 -4.38 -6.04
N THR A 116 -10.85 -4.18 -4.88
CA THR A 116 -10.72 -2.84 -4.30
C THR A 116 -9.94 -1.91 -5.22
N LEU A 117 -8.81 -2.39 -5.72
CA LEU A 117 -7.95 -1.62 -6.62
C LEU A 117 -8.71 -1.26 -7.91
N ALA A 118 -9.41 -2.23 -8.52
CA ALA A 118 -10.20 -2.03 -9.73
C ALA A 118 -11.30 -0.98 -9.53
N LEU A 119 -12.08 -1.09 -8.43
CA LEU A 119 -13.12 -0.12 -8.11
C LEU A 119 -12.58 1.30 -8.02
N VAL A 120 -11.47 1.49 -7.28
CA VAL A 120 -10.90 2.83 -7.07
C VAL A 120 -10.29 3.37 -8.35
N VAL A 121 -9.68 2.52 -9.19
CA VAL A 121 -9.19 2.91 -10.52
C VAL A 121 -10.33 3.43 -11.38
N ASP A 122 -11.46 2.71 -11.43
CA ASP A 122 -12.61 3.13 -12.25
C ASP A 122 -13.17 4.47 -11.78
N LEU A 123 -13.31 4.68 -10.47
CA LEU A 123 -13.74 5.96 -9.89
C LEU A 123 -12.77 7.11 -10.22
N LEU A 124 -11.48 6.89 -10.13
CA LEU A 124 -10.49 7.93 -10.43
C LEU A 124 -10.43 8.26 -11.91
N ARG A 125 -10.66 7.29 -12.79
CA ARG A 125 -10.70 7.51 -14.24
C ARG A 125 -11.87 8.38 -14.69
N GLU A 126 -12.91 8.52 -13.89
CA GLU A 126 -14.01 9.45 -14.18
C GLU A 126 -13.60 10.92 -14.04
N CYS A 127 -12.55 11.22 -13.28
CA CYS A 127 -12.15 12.60 -12.98
C CYS A 127 -10.69 12.94 -13.31
N ALA A 128 -9.76 11.98 -13.19
CA ALA A 128 -8.34 12.20 -13.46
C ALA A 128 -8.01 12.07 -14.96
N ALA A 129 -6.89 12.69 -15.38
CA ALA A 129 -6.40 12.57 -16.76
C ALA A 129 -5.82 11.19 -17.05
N GLU A 130 -5.08 10.64 -16.10
CA GLU A 130 -4.47 9.31 -16.18
C GLU A 130 -4.36 8.72 -14.78
N VAL A 131 -4.59 7.42 -14.65
CA VAL A 131 -4.42 6.68 -13.39
C VAL A 131 -3.47 5.52 -13.61
N ARG A 132 -2.38 5.50 -12.84
CA ARG A 132 -1.48 4.36 -12.71
C ARG A 132 -1.50 3.82 -11.30
N THR A 133 -1.16 2.55 -11.14
CA THR A 133 -1.30 1.80 -9.89
C THR A 133 0.05 1.25 -9.42
N ALA A 134 0.32 1.30 -8.12
CA ALA A 134 1.52 0.73 -7.52
C ALA A 134 1.17 -0.05 -6.25
N THR A 135 1.74 -1.26 -6.09
CA THR A 135 1.59 -2.06 -4.88
C THR A 135 2.92 -2.68 -4.45
N LEU A 136 3.09 -2.91 -3.14
CA LEU A 136 4.22 -3.71 -2.67
C LEU A 136 4.09 -5.15 -3.14
N TYR A 137 2.90 -5.72 -3.00
CA TYR A 137 2.66 -7.10 -3.37
C TYR A 137 1.47 -7.25 -4.30
N THR A 138 1.57 -8.24 -5.18
CA THR A 138 0.47 -8.66 -6.04
C THR A 138 0.27 -10.17 -5.90
N LYS A 139 -0.97 -10.59 -5.76
CA LYS A 139 -1.33 -12.00 -5.72
C LYS A 139 -1.65 -12.51 -7.13
N PRO A 140 -1.31 -13.78 -7.45
CA PRO A 140 -1.61 -14.34 -8.78
C PRO A 140 -3.11 -14.36 -9.14
N ARG A 141 -3.98 -14.27 -8.13
CA ARG A 141 -5.45 -14.29 -8.29
C ARG A 141 -6.08 -12.92 -8.50
N THR A 142 -5.28 -11.84 -8.54
CA THR A 142 -5.80 -10.49 -8.71
C THR A 142 -6.51 -10.31 -10.06
N VAL A 143 -7.67 -9.65 -10.04
CA VAL A 143 -8.43 -9.31 -11.26
C VAL A 143 -7.88 -8.07 -11.96
N LEU A 144 -7.09 -7.26 -11.25
CA LEU A 144 -6.37 -6.11 -11.80
C LEU A 144 -4.90 -6.20 -11.42
N VAL A 145 -4.05 -6.39 -12.42
CA VAL A 145 -2.59 -6.36 -12.23
C VAL A 145 -2.15 -4.91 -12.14
N PRO A 146 -1.48 -4.49 -11.06
CA PRO A 146 -0.96 -3.12 -10.93
C PRO A 146 0.08 -2.80 -12.02
N ASP A 147 0.19 -1.50 -12.39
CA ASP A 147 1.21 -1.04 -13.34
C ASP A 147 2.63 -1.23 -12.79
N TYR A 148 2.78 -1.10 -11.47
CA TYR A 148 4.05 -1.26 -10.77
C TYR A 148 3.85 -2.18 -9.55
N THR A 149 4.67 -3.22 -9.45
CA THR A 149 4.61 -4.19 -8.34
C THR A 149 6.02 -4.53 -7.89
N TRP A 150 6.29 -4.39 -6.59
CA TRP A 150 7.59 -4.75 -6.06
C TRP A 150 7.83 -6.27 -6.07
N ARG A 151 6.82 -7.07 -5.64
CA ARG A 151 6.89 -8.54 -5.66
C ARG A 151 5.54 -9.18 -5.93
N GLU A 152 5.60 -10.33 -6.60
CA GLU A 152 4.47 -11.27 -6.65
C GLU A 152 4.65 -12.36 -5.61
N THR A 153 3.57 -12.73 -4.90
CA THR A 153 3.57 -13.84 -3.94
C THR A 153 2.18 -14.39 -3.75
N ASP A 154 2.07 -15.71 -3.55
CA ASP A 154 0.84 -16.40 -3.11
C ASP A 154 0.79 -16.57 -1.59
N ARG A 155 1.88 -16.28 -0.88
CA ARG A 155 2.04 -16.44 0.58
C ARG A 155 1.27 -15.41 1.35
N TRP A 156 0.95 -15.72 2.61
CA TRP A 156 0.40 -14.73 3.54
C TRP A 156 1.46 -13.69 3.90
N ILE A 157 1.16 -12.41 3.66
CA ILE A 157 2.12 -11.32 3.92
C ILE A 157 1.92 -10.81 5.35
N VAL A 158 3.01 -10.73 6.09
CA VAL A 158 3.07 -10.10 7.42
C VAL A 158 3.70 -8.73 7.25
N PHE A 159 2.88 -7.70 7.29
CA PHE A 159 3.35 -6.32 7.18
C PHE A 159 3.81 -5.79 8.54
N PRO A 160 4.90 -4.99 8.61
CA PRO A 160 5.46 -4.52 9.88
C PRO A 160 4.51 -3.62 10.67
N TRP A 161 3.58 -2.92 10.01
CA TRP A 161 2.57 -2.06 10.66
C TRP A 161 1.36 -2.80 11.19
N SER A 162 1.19 -4.07 10.88
CA SER A 162 0.06 -4.89 11.32
C SER A 162 0.48 -6.22 11.93
N SER A 163 1.78 -6.41 12.18
CA SER A 163 2.33 -7.64 12.77
C SER A 163 2.04 -7.80 14.26
N LEU A 164 1.72 -6.72 14.95
CA LEU A 164 1.40 -6.71 16.37
C LEU A 164 -0.09 -6.51 16.60
N PRO A 165 -0.64 -7.01 17.72
CA PRO A 165 -2.03 -6.79 18.09
C PRO A 165 -2.32 -5.30 18.34
N VAL A 166 -3.60 -4.94 18.29
CA VAL A 166 -4.07 -3.60 18.64
C VAL A 166 -3.66 -3.26 20.07
N VAL A 167 -3.16 -2.03 20.27
CA VAL A 167 -2.77 -1.54 21.60
C VAL A 167 -4.03 -1.45 22.48
N ALA A 168 -4.01 -2.15 23.61
CA ALA A 168 -5.08 -2.06 24.59
C ALA A 168 -4.91 -0.81 25.47
N PRO A 169 -6.01 -0.23 26.03
CA PRO A 169 -5.94 0.99 26.83
C PRO A 169 -5.05 0.89 28.08
N ASP A 170 -4.84 -0.33 28.58
CA ASP A 170 -4.03 -0.68 29.76
C ASP A 170 -2.63 -1.21 29.40
N ALA A 171 -2.30 -1.24 28.11
CA ALA A 171 -0.99 -1.71 27.67
C ALA A 171 0.12 -0.73 28.10
N THR A 172 1.08 -1.24 28.85
CA THR A 172 2.34 -0.52 29.08
C THR A 172 3.11 -0.48 27.75
N VAL A 173 3.20 0.69 27.15
CA VAL A 173 4.01 0.89 25.95
C VAL A 173 5.48 0.74 26.34
N PRO A 174 6.25 -0.19 25.74
CA PRO A 174 7.68 -0.24 25.98
C PRO A 174 8.31 1.09 25.58
N VAL A 175 8.99 1.74 26.51
CA VAL A 175 9.80 2.92 26.18
C VAL A 175 10.96 2.43 25.34
N VAL A 176 10.91 2.70 24.03
CA VAL A 176 12.07 2.48 23.17
C VAL A 176 13.12 3.51 23.59
N PRO A 177 14.28 3.10 24.09
CA PRO A 177 15.35 4.06 24.40
C PRO A 177 15.67 4.84 23.13
N ALA A 178 15.81 6.16 23.27
CA ALA A 178 16.24 6.99 22.15
C ALA A 178 17.50 6.37 21.55
N ALA A 179 17.48 6.12 20.23
CA ALA A 179 18.64 5.65 19.52
C ALA A 179 19.79 6.62 19.85
N ALA A 180 20.92 6.09 20.28
CA ALA A 180 22.10 6.88 20.54
C ALA A 180 22.37 7.76 19.31
N GLU A 181 22.54 9.05 19.53
CA GLU A 181 22.88 10.03 18.48
C GLU A 181 24.09 9.51 17.70
N GLY A 182 23.90 9.19 16.47
CA GLY A 182 24.97 8.67 15.62
C GLY A 182 24.58 8.64 14.17
N VAL A 183 25.03 9.71 13.49
CA VAL A 183 25.36 9.74 12.06
C VAL A 183 24.20 10.02 11.10
N LEU A 184 23.96 11.30 10.90
CA LEU A 184 23.75 11.84 9.57
C LEU A 184 25.07 12.48 9.12
N ALA A 185 25.79 11.80 8.29
CA ALA A 185 26.85 12.37 7.46
C ALA A 185 26.37 12.38 6.02
#